data_1f5bb80f1593e1dd1e098df1e6887d99
#
_entry.id   1f5bb80f1593e1dd1e098df1e6887d99
#
_cell.length_a   1.000
_cell.length_b   1.000
_cell.length_c   1.000
_cell.angle_alpha   90.00
_cell.angle_beta   90.00
_cell.angle_gamma   90.00
#
_symmetry.space_group_name_H-M   'P 1'
#
loop_
_entity.id
_entity.type
_entity.pdbx_description
1 polymer ?
#
loop_
_entity_poly.entity_id
_entity_poly.type
_entity_poly.pdbx_seq_one_letter_code
_entity_poly.pdbx_strand_id
1 'polypeptide(L)'
;MVTVFGLGFVGLTTALGFAHLGYEVYGLDVDEERKKTLRNGKLPFMEPGMEEVLNKHLGNNFHITDDVDYAVANSEYIYYCVGTPYGKDGSADLTYLFGAIDETLASINDGKFRVLVTKSTIPPSTTAEKIEPYVRSKGYDVDHIGVANNPEFLREGHCWDDFTGADRIVLGCSDDRSRKMLTALYEPMNIPIKCVTQSTGEFIKYLSNTLLATMISYSNEMAQVADTIGGIDVADAFRILHMDKRWGGCNMTSYVYPVSYTHLRAHETLRHL
;
A
#
# COMPACT_ATOMS: atom_id res chain seq x y z
N MET A 1 13.89 10.85 -7.92
CA MET A 1 14.16 9.39 -7.96
C MET A 1 13.56 8.73 -6.74
N VAL A 2 13.17 7.46 -6.86
CA VAL A 2 12.42 6.72 -5.83
C VAL A 2 13.10 5.38 -5.56
N THR A 3 13.28 5.02 -4.30
CA THR A 3 13.68 3.67 -3.88
C THR A 3 12.49 2.97 -3.22
N VAL A 4 12.27 1.70 -3.54
CA VAL A 4 11.20 0.88 -2.98
C VAL A 4 11.78 -0.37 -2.33
N PHE A 5 11.62 -0.51 -1.02
CA PHE A 5 11.96 -1.71 -0.26
C PHE A 5 10.77 -2.66 -0.21
N GLY A 6 10.98 -3.91 -0.63
CA GLY A 6 9.95 -4.93 -0.76
C GLY A 6 9.24 -4.87 -2.11
N LEU A 7 9.41 -5.91 -2.93
CA LEU A 7 8.81 -6.04 -4.27
C LEU A 7 7.70 -7.11 -4.31
N GLY A 8 6.93 -7.21 -3.22
CA GLY A 8 5.65 -7.89 -3.22
C GLY A 8 4.63 -7.14 -4.09
N PHE A 9 3.37 -7.55 -4.09
CA PHE A 9 2.37 -6.93 -4.97
C PHE A 9 2.22 -5.41 -4.74
N VAL A 10 2.24 -4.93 -3.50
CA VAL A 10 2.17 -3.49 -3.18
C VAL A 10 3.41 -2.75 -3.66
N GLY A 11 4.59 -3.28 -3.34
CA GLY A 11 5.85 -2.59 -3.66
C GLY A 11 6.15 -2.59 -5.15
N LEU A 12 5.94 -3.72 -5.83
CA LEU A 12 6.14 -3.79 -7.27
C LEU A 12 5.16 -2.89 -8.02
N THR A 13 3.87 -2.89 -7.63
CA THR A 13 2.87 -1.98 -8.22
C THR A 13 3.27 -0.52 -8.01
N THR A 14 3.75 -0.17 -6.81
CA THR A 14 4.23 1.18 -6.50
C THR A 14 5.45 1.57 -7.33
N ALA A 15 6.44 0.67 -7.44
CA ALA A 15 7.65 0.90 -8.22
C ALA A 15 7.35 1.08 -9.71
N LEU A 16 6.54 0.19 -10.28
CA LEU A 16 6.13 0.28 -11.68
C LEU A 16 5.22 1.49 -11.93
N GLY A 17 4.37 1.85 -10.97
CA GLY A 17 3.55 3.05 -11.05
C GLY A 17 4.39 4.31 -11.16
N PHE A 18 5.41 4.48 -10.31
CA PHE A 18 6.34 5.61 -10.41
C PHE A 18 7.19 5.56 -11.69
N ALA A 19 7.65 4.39 -12.10
CA ALA A 19 8.35 4.25 -13.37
C ALA A 19 7.45 4.65 -14.57
N HIS A 20 6.17 4.30 -14.53
CA HIS A 20 5.19 4.68 -15.54
C HIS A 20 4.94 6.19 -15.58
N LEU A 21 5.03 6.88 -14.45
CA LEU A 21 4.97 8.34 -14.35
C LEU A 21 6.29 9.02 -14.80
N GLY A 22 7.29 8.25 -15.21
CA GLY A 22 8.55 8.75 -15.73
C GLY A 22 9.66 8.98 -14.69
N TYR A 23 9.46 8.51 -13.45
CA TYR A 23 10.49 8.57 -12.42
C TYR A 23 11.51 7.44 -12.60
N GLU A 24 12.75 7.69 -12.20
CA GLU A 24 13.77 6.67 -12.01
C GLU A 24 13.52 5.94 -10.71
N VAL A 25 13.42 4.61 -10.75
CA VAL A 25 13.01 3.78 -9.60
C VAL A 25 13.98 2.65 -9.36
N TYR A 26 14.42 2.51 -8.10
CA TYR A 26 15.23 1.40 -7.61
C TYR A 26 14.38 0.49 -6.73
N GLY A 27 14.30 -0.78 -7.08
CA GLY A 27 13.59 -1.80 -6.31
C GLY A 27 14.57 -2.71 -5.57
N LEU A 28 14.34 -2.88 -4.28
CA LEU A 28 15.10 -3.72 -3.37
C LEU A 28 14.20 -4.81 -2.78
N ASP A 29 14.68 -6.03 -2.71
CA ASP A 29 13.98 -7.13 -2.03
C ASP A 29 14.97 -8.12 -1.44
N VAL A 30 14.62 -8.73 -0.32
CA VAL A 30 15.44 -9.77 0.34
C VAL A 30 15.25 -11.15 -0.29
N ASP A 31 14.18 -11.36 -1.04
CA ASP A 31 13.83 -12.63 -1.68
C ASP A 31 14.54 -12.76 -3.04
N GLU A 32 15.58 -13.58 -3.09
CA GLU A 32 16.38 -13.81 -4.30
C GLU A 32 15.58 -14.44 -5.45
N GLU A 33 14.65 -15.36 -5.16
CA GLU A 33 13.83 -15.98 -6.20
C GLU A 33 12.83 -14.97 -6.79
N ARG A 34 12.31 -14.08 -5.96
CA ARG A 34 11.46 -12.96 -6.43
C ARG A 34 12.25 -12.05 -7.34
N LYS A 35 13.42 -11.58 -6.92
CA LYS A 35 14.30 -10.72 -7.74
C LYS A 35 14.66 -11.39 -9.06
N LYS A 36 15.02 -12.66 -9.04
CA LYS A 36 15.35 -13.45 -10.24
C LYS A 36 14.16 -13.54 -11.19
N THR A 37 12.97 -13.82 -10.67
CA THR A 37 11.73 -13.89 -11.46
C THR A 37 11.44 -12.56 -12.14
N LEU A 38 11.53 -11.47 -11.39
CA LEU A 38 11.30 -10.11 -11.89
C LEU A 38 12.36 -9.67 -12.90
N ARG A 39 13.65 -9.98 -12.66
CA ARG A 39 14.75 -9.69 -13.61
C ARG A 39 14.58 -10.43 -14.96
N ASN A 40 13.83 -11.54 -14.97
CA ASN A 40 13.46 -12.27 -16.19
C ASN A 40 12.16 -11.72 -16.83
N GLY A 41 11.63 -10.60 -16.38
CA GLY A 41 10.42 -9.98 -16.90
C GLY A 41 9.13 -10.73 -16.56
N LYS A 42 9.15 -11.55 -15.50
CA LYS A 42 8.00 -12.34 -15.04
C LYS A 42 7.52 -11.86 -13.69
N LEU A 43 6.20 -11.96 -13.45
CA LEU A 43 5.61 -11.63 -12.15
C LEU A 43 5.63 -12.87 -11.23
N PRO A 44 5.94 -12.70 -9.93
CA PRO A 44 5.85 -13.79 -8.94
C PRO A 44 4.42 -14.04 -8.44
N PHE A 45 3.44 -13.30 -8.94
CA PHE A 45 2.01 -13.39 -8.60
C PHE A 45 1.16 -13.05 -9.83
N MET A 46 -0.13 -13.39 -9.76
CA MET A 46 -1.06 -13.12 -10.87
C MET A 46 -1.61 -11.70 -10.77
N GLU A 47 -1.26 -10.87 -11.77
CA GLU A 47 -1.75 -9.50 -11.88
C GLU A 47 -1.93 -9.13 -13.36
N PRO A 48 -3.18 -9.06 -13.87
CA PRO A 48 -3.44 -8.81 -15.28
C PRO A 48 -2.80 -7.52 -15.78
N GLY A 49 -2.15 -7.58 -16.95
CA GLY A 49 -1.54 -6.41 -17.61
C GLY A 49 -0.22 -5.92 -17.00
N MET A 50 0.10 -6.28 -15.78
CA MET A 50 1.25 -5.73 -15.06
C MET A 50 2.60 -6.29 -15.56
N GLU A 51 2.61 -7.50 -16.15
CA GLU A 51 3.83 -8.08 -16.75
C GLU A 51 4.28 -7.27 -17.98
N GLU A 52 3.35 -6.74 -18.76
CA GLU A 52 3.68 -5.85 -19.88
C GLU A 52 4.31 -4.54 -19.39
N VAL A 53 3.77 -3.98 -18.30
CA VAL A 53 4.31 -2.76 -17.66
C VAL A 53 5.70 -3.03 -17.09
N LEU A 54 5.91 -4.18 -16.42
CA LEU A 54 7.24 -4.59 -15.95
C LEU A 54 8.24 -4.61 -17.11
N ASN A 55 7.93 -5.32 -18.19
CA ASN A 55 8.83 -5.46 -19.34
C ASN A 55 9.10 -4.14 -20.06
N LYS A 56 8.18 -3.19 -20.01
CA LYS A 56 8.37 -1.84 -20.57
C LYS A 56 9.40 -1.02 -19.80
N HIS A 57 9.43 -1.15 -18.48
CA HIS A 57 10.20 -0.29 -17.58
C HIS A 57 11.48 -0.94 -17.05
N LEU A 58 11.53 -2.28 -16.98
CA LEU A 58 12.70 -3.02 -16.48
C LEU A 58 13.95 -2.74 -17.30
N GLY A 59 15.02 -2.31 -16.61
CA GLY A 59 16.29 -1.93 -17.24
C GLY A 59 16.25 -0.59 -18.00
N ASN A 60 15.11 0.09 -18.01
CA ASN A 60 14.97 1.43 -18.59
C ASN A 60 14.95 2.47 -17.47
N ASN A 61 13.87 2.61 -16.74
CA ASN A 61 13.73 3.50 -15.57
C ASN A 61 13.18 2.76 -14.33
N PHE A 62 13.17 1.44 -14.36
CA PHE A 62 12.97 0.58 -13.19
C PHE A 62 14.14 -0.41 -13.10
N HIS A 63 14.87 -0.36 -11.99
CA HIS A 63 16.08 -1.16 -11.75
C HIS A 63 15.95 -1.98 -10.48
N ILE A 64 16.11 -3.29 -10.59
CA ILE A 64 16.16 -4.20 -9.44
C ILE A 64 17.62 -4.34 -9.03
N THR A 65 17.97 -3.82 -7.86
CA THR A 65 19.34 -3.77 -7.36
C THR A 65 19.47 -4.44 -5.99
N ASP A 66 20.68 -4.84 -5.66
CA ASP A 66 21.09 -5.30 -4.33
C ASP A 66 21.96 -4.24 -3.63
N ASP A 67 22.30 -3.15 -4.32
CA ASP A 67 23.11 -2.05 -3.83
C ASP A 67 22.21 -0.99 -3.16
N VAL A 68 22.01 -1.15 -1.84
CA VAL A 68 21.22 -0.23 -1.02
C VAL A 68 21.84 1.16 -1.00
N ASP A 69 23.17 1.25 -0.87
CA ASP A 69 23.90 2.51 -0.79
C ASP A 69 23.68 3.33 -2.07
N TYR A 70 23.81 2.69 -3.22
CA TYR A 70 23.58 3.35 -4.51
C TYR A 70 22.12 3.80 -4.66
N ALA A 71 21.15 2.92 -4.34
CA ALA A 71 19.73 3.23 -4.47
C ALA A 71 19.33 4.41 -3.57
N VAL A 72 19.73 4.39 -2.29
CA VAL A 72 19.42 5.43 -1.31
C VAL A 72 20.13 6.75 -1.64
N ALA A 73 21.41 6.71 -2.01
CA ALA A 73 22.17 7.92 -2.38
C ALA A 73 21.55 8.68 -3.57
N ASN A 74 20.94 7.94 -4.50
CA ASN A 74 20.32 8.51 -5.69
C ASN A 74 18.82 8.81 -5.54
N SER A 75 18.19 8.59 -4.36
CA SER A 75 16.77 8.78 -4.19
C SER A 75 16.43 9.87 -3.18
N GLU A 76 15.34 10.58 -3.45
CA GLU A 76 14.73 11.57 -2.55
C GLU A 76 13.55 10.97 -1.78
N TYR A 77 12.95 9.91 -2.33
CA TYR A 77 11.79 9.22 -1.75
C TYR A 77 12.14 7.76 -1.51
N ILE A 78 12.00 7.31 -0.28
CA ILE A 78 12.28 5.94 0.13
C ILE A 78 10.99 5.30 0.62
N TYR A 79 10.44 4.38 -0.15
CA TYR A 79 9.19 3.69 0.14
C TYR A 79 9.44 2.34 0.79
N TYR A 80 8.79 2.11 1.92
CA TYR A 80 8.79 0.81 2.60
C TYR A 80 7.49 0.07 2.32
N CYS A 81 7.59 -0.99 1.53
CA CYS A 81 6.50 -1.90 1.15
C CYS A 81 6.75 -3.33 1.66
N VAL A 82 7.50 -3.44 2.73
CA VAL A 82 7.90 -4.71 3.36
C VAL A 82 6.73 -5.35 4.12
N GLY A 83 6.78 -6.67 4.31
CA GLY A 83 5.76 -7.38 5.09
C GLY A 83 5.74 -6.95 6.55
N THR A 84 4.54 -6.92 7.13
CA THR A 84 4.28 -6.68 8.56
C THR A 84 3.43 -7.83 9.09
N PRO A 85 4.00 -9.05 9.25
CA PRO A 85 3.25 -10.23 9.65
C PRO A 85 2.73 -10.10 11.10
N TYR A 86 1.84 -10.98 11.48
CA TYR A 86 1.35 -11.05 12.86
C TYR A 86 2.42 -11.65 13.77
N GLY A 87 2.70 -10.97 14.87
CA GLY A 87 3.47 -11.49 15.97
C GLY A 87 2.69 -12.56 16.75
N LYS A 88 3.37 -13.25 17.67
CA LYS A 88 2.76 -14.31 18.49
C LYS A 88 1.63 -13.81 19.41
N ASP A 89 1.63 -12.54 19.72
CA ASP A 89 0.63 -11.83 20.54
C ASP A 89 -0.48 -11.17 19.72
N GLY A 90 -0.49 -11.38 18.39
CA GLY A 90 -1.44 -10.75 17.46
C GLY A 90 -1.09 -9.31 17.09
N SER A 91 0.01 -8.74 17.62
CA SER A 91 0.50 -7.42 17.19
C SER A 91 1.19 -7.51 15.82
N ALA A 92 1.32 -6.37 15.12
CA ALA A 92 2.12 -6.33 13.89
C ALA A 92 3.61 -6.45 14.22
N ASP A 93 4.30 -7.40 13.57
CA ASP A 93 5.76 -7.51 13.63
C ASP A 93 6.38 -6.50 12.65
N LEU A 94 7.05 -5.50 13.20
CA LEU A 94 7.68 -4.40 12.45
C LEU A 94 9.19 -4.63 12.21
N THR A 95 9.70 -5.82 12.49
CA THR A 95 11.13 -6.14 12.37
C THR A 95 11.69 -5.85 10.98
N TYR A 96 10.98 -6.27 9.93
CA TYR A 96 11.41 -6.00 8.55
C TYR A 96 11.39 -4.50 8.22
N LEU A 97 10.41 -3.77 8.73
CA LEU A 97 10.31 -2.32 8.51
C LEU A 97 11.47 -1.58 9.16
N PHE A 98 11.76 -1.87 10.43
CA PHE A 98 12.88 -1.22 11.11
C PHE A 98 14.24 -1.65 10.53
N GLY A 99 14.38 -2.91 10.08
CA GLY A 99 15.56 -3.35 9.35
C GLY A 99 15.82 -2.55 8.08
N ALA A 100 14.79 -2.35 7.24
CA ALA A 100 14.90 -1.53 6.03
C ALA A 100 15.17 -0.05 6.34
N ILE A 101 14.62 0.48 7.44
CA ILE A 101 14.94 1.84 7.92
C ILE A 101 16.41 1.92 8.35
N ASP A 102 16.94 0.95 9.10
CA ASP A 102 18.34 0.92 9.52
C ASP A 102 19.29 0.86 8.32
N GLU A 103 19.01 0.02 7.32
CA GLU A 103 19.78 -0.02 6.07
C GLU A 103 19.77 1.34 5.36
N THR A 104 18.58 1.97 5.26
CA THR A 104 18.45 3.31 4.68
C THR A 104 19.30 4.33 5.43
N LEU A 105 19.19 4.39 6.76
CA LEU A 105 19.90 5.39 7.57
C LEU A 105 21.42 5.17 7.52
N ALA A 106 21.89 3.92 7.47
CA ALA A 106 23.31 3.61 7.31
C ALA A 106 23.90 4.10 5.98
N SER A 107 23.06 4.14 4.93
CA SER A 107 23.45 4.56 3.58
C SER A 107 23.39 6.08 3.35
N ILE A 108 22.82 6.87 4.29
CA ILE A 108 22.71 8.33 4.17
C ILE A 108 23.98 9.00 4.70
N ASN A 109 24.75 9.66 3.81
CA ASN A 109 25.99 10.34 4.18
C ASN A 109 26.23 11.66 3.40
N ASP A 110 25.25 12.14 2.64
CA ASP A 110 25.42 13.25 1.69
C ASP A 110 24.69 14.54 2.09
N GLY A 111 24.01 14.55 3.24
CA GLY A 111 23.28 15.72 3.76
C GLY A 111 22.06 16.14 2.95
N LYS A 112 21.65 15.36 1.93
CA LYS A 112 20.44 15.64 1.17
C LYS A 112 19.20 15.27 1.97
N PHE A 113 18.15 16.08 1.82
CA PHE A 113 16.87 15.76 2.43
C PHE A 113 16.18 14.59 1.72
N ARG A 114 15.65 13.67 2.51
CA ARG A 114 14.86 12.52 2.02
C ARG A 114 13.54 12.40 2.78
N VAL A 115 12.56 11.84 2.10
CA VAL A 115 11.29 11.46 2.74
C VAL A 115 11.22 9.94 2.83
N LEU A 116 11.17 9.43 4.06
CA LEU A 116 10.92 8.02 4.35
C LEU A 116 9.42 7.80 4.41
N VAL A 117 8.90 6.92 3.56
CA VAL A 117 7.45 6.73 3.38
C VAL A 117 7.06 5.28 3.67
N THR A 118 6.33 5.06 4.75
CA THR A 118 5.77 3.74 5.04
C THR A 118 4.49 3.54 4.22
N LYS A 119 4.50 2.54 3.35
CA LYS A 119 3.34 2.10 2.57
C LYS A 119 2.75 0.79 3.09
N SER A 120 3.54 0.00 3.81
CA SER A 120 3.09 -1.18 4.55
C SER A 120 1.96 -0.83 5.51
N THR A 121 1.01 -1.76 5.70
CA THR A 121 -0.04 -1.62 6.70
C THR A 121 0.55 -1.76 8.10
N ILE A 122 0.50 -0.70 8.88
CA ILE A 122 1.03 -0.62 10.25
C ILE A 122 -0.03 -0.08 11.20
N PRO A 123 0.00 -0.45 12.50
CA PRO A 123 -0.97 0.06 13.48
C PRO A 123 -0.99 1.58 13.53
N PRO A 124 -2.17 2.20 13.74
CA PRO A 124 -2.28 3.65 13.87
C PRO A 124 -1.33 4.24 14.90
N SER A 125 -0.79 5.41 14.60
CA SER A 125 0.24 6.15 15.37
C SER A 125 1.66 5.54 15.33
N THR A 126 1.88 4.44 14.61
CA THR A 126 3.23 3.83 14.50
C THR A 126 4.25 4.80 13.90
N THR A 127 3.89 5.54 12.85
CA THR A 127 4.81 6.52 12.23
C THR A 127 5.19 7.62 13.22
N ALA A 128 4.21 8.21 13.90
CA ALA A 128 4.43 9.33 14.81
C ALA A 128 5.10 8.92 16.13
N GLU A 129 4.73 7.75 16.69
CA GLU A 129 5.16 7.36 18.05
C GLU A 129 6.35 6.39 18.06
N LYS A 130 6.63 5.72 16.93
CA LYS A 130 7.73 4.74 16.86
C LYS A 130 8.76 5.09 15.80
N ILE A 131 8.33 5.27 14.52
CA ILE A 131 9.29 5.44 13.42
C ILE A 131 9.97 6.80 13.49
N GLU A 132 9.22 7.89 13.62
CA GLU A 132 9.81 9.23 13.68
C GLU A 132 10.73 9.41 14.90
N PRO A 133 10.36 9.05 16.14
CA PRO A 133 11.29 9.07 17.27
C PRO A 133 12.52 8.17 17.06
N TYR A 134 12.36 7.02 16.43
CA TYR A 134 13.47 6.13 16.12
C TYR A 134 14.49 6.80 15.17
N VAL A 135 14.02 7.38 14.08
CA VAL A 135 14.87 8.13 13.14
C VAL A 135 15.59 9.29 13.84
N ARG A 136 14.88 10.05 14.72
CA ARG A 136 15.48 11.13 15.52
C ARG A 136 16.55 10.59 16.49
N SER A 137 16.33 9.43 17.10
CA SER A 137 17.31 8.80 18.01
C SER A 137 18.61 8.38 17.32
N LYS A 138 18.58 8.17 16.00
CA LYS A 138 19.76 7.88 15.17
C LYS A 138 20.53 9.16 14.74
N GLY A 139 20.08 10.33 15.16
CA GLY A 139 20.75 11.61 14.90
C GLY A 139 20.25 12.36 13.67
N TYR A 140 19.17 11.91 13.04
CA TYR A 140 18.55 12.60 11.91
C TYR A 140 17.38 13.45 12.37
N ASP A 141 17.45 14.76 12.16
CA ASP A 141 16.39 15.71 12.47
C ASP A 141 15.46 15.98 11.28
N VAL A 142 14.50 16.89 11.49
CA VAL A 142 13.49 17.26 10.47
C VAL A 142 14.09 18.00 9.26
N ASP A 143 15.27 18.57 9.39
CA ASP A 143 15.95 19.26 8.30
C ASP A 143 16.65 18.29 7.33
N HIS A 144 16.90 17.06 7.78
CA HIS A 144 17.56 16.00 7.03
C HIS A 144 16.59 14.92 6.53
N ILE A 145 15.64 14.50 7.37
CA ILE A 145 14.71 13.40 7.04
C ILE A 145 13.29 13.75 7.45
N GLY A 146 12.39 13.76 6.46
CA GLY A 146 10.96 13.71 6.67
C GLY A 146 10.48 12.26 6.84
N VAL A 147 9.50 12.05 7.72
CA VAL A 147 8.90 10.74 7.95
C VAL A 147 7.40 10.82 7.67
N ALA A 148 6.92 9.98 6.78
CA ALA A 148 5.55 10.00 6.29
C ALA A 148 4.98 8.60 6.15
N ASN A 149 3.66 8.50 5.96
CA ASN A 149 3.01 7.29 5.48
C ASN A 149 2.13 7.59 4.27
N ASN A 150 1.97 6.56 3.44
CA ASN A 150 1.11 6.57 2.27
C ASN A 150 0.40 5.21 2.18
N PRO A 151 -0.69 5.02 2.92
CA PRO A 151 -1.40 3.75 2.92
C PRO A 151 -1.91 3.39 1.52
N GLU A 152 -1.91 2.09 1.22
CA GLU A 152 -2.42 1.54 -0.03
C GLU A 152 -3.89 1.10 0.12
N PHE A 153 -4.61 1.06 -1.01
CA PHE A 153 -6.00 0.59 -1.11
C PHE A 153 -6.15 -0.37 -2.31
N LEU A 154 -5.09 -1.13 -2.57
CA LEU A 154 -5.00 -2.04 -3.72
C LEU A 154 -5.76 -3.34 -3.44
N ARG A 155 -6.43 -3.86 -4.47
CA ARG A 155 -7.03 -5.18 -4.47
C ARG A 155 -6.13 -6.14 -5.24
N GLU A 156 -5.78 -7.25 -4.63
CA GLU A 156 -5.02 -8.32 -5.30
C GLU A 156 -5.76 -8.79 -6.56
N GLY A 157 -5.04 -8.90 -7.68
CA GLY A 157 -5.61 -9.16 -9.00
C GLY A 157 -6.13 -7.91 -9.74
N HIS A 158 -6.08 -6.72 -9.12
CA HIS A 158 -6.47 -5.43 -9.69
C HIS A 158 -5.53 -4.29 -9.28
N CYS A 159 -4.32 -4.62 -8.81
CA CYS A 159 -3.41 -3.63 -8.24
C CYS A 159 -3.00 -2.55 -9.24
N TRP A 160 -2.81 -2.91 -10.51
CA TRP A 160 -2.44 -1.97 -11.55
C TRP A 160 -3.55 -0.95 -11.82
N ASP A 161 -4.79 -1.44 -11.99
CA ASP A 161 -5.96 -0.58 -12.20
C ASP A 161 -6.23 0.31 -10.98
N ASP A 162 -6.13 -0.28 -9.77
CA ASP A 162 -6.33 0.45 -8.51
C ASP A 162 -5.26 1.51 -8.25
N PHE A 163 -4.03 1.30 -8.75
CA PHE A 163 -2.97 2.30 -8.66
C PHE A 163 -3.20 3.44 -9.66
N THR A 164 -3.40 3.11 -10.93
CA THR A 164 -3.51 4.10 -12.01
C THR A 164 -4.82 4.87 -12.00
N GLY A 165 -5.91 4.22 -11.55
CA GLY A 165 -7.24 4.77 -11.42
C GLY A 165 -7.71 4.98 -9.98
N ALA A 166 -6.79 5.24 -9.05
CA ALA A 166 -7.13 5.39 -7.64
C ALA A 166 -8.15 6.53 -7.40
N ASP A 167 -9.14 6.30 -6.54
CA ASP A 167 -10.12 7.34 -6.17
C ASP A 167 -9.47 8.51 -5.41
N ARG A 168 -8.40 8.23 -4.69
CA ARG A 168 -7.67 9.19 -3.84
C ARG A 168 -6.29 8.68 -3.46
N ILE A 169 -5.41 9.61 -3.20
CA ILE A 169 -4.10 9.38 -2.57
C ILE A 169 -4.13 9.98 -1.17
N VAL A 170 -3.74 9.19 -0.16
CA VAL A 170 -3.66 9.65 1.24
C VAL A 170 -2.19 9.77 1.63
N LEU A 171 -1.80 10.93 2.13
CA LEU A 171 -0.44 11.24 2.59
C LEU A 171 -0.49 11.66 4.05
N GLY A 172 0.05 10.86 4.95
CA GLY A 172 0.21 11.17 6.37
C GLY A 172 1.57 11.81 6.61
N CYS A 173 1.61 13.12 6.87
CA CYS A 173 2.84 13.89 7.05
C CYS A 173 2.78 14.76 8.29
N SER A 174 3.91 14.89 9.03
CA SER A 174 4.06 15.79 10.15
C SER A 174 4.64 17.16 9.75
N ASP A 175 5.38 17.24 8.66
CA ASP A 175 6.07 18.44 8.21
C ASP A 175 5.64 18.90 6.81
N ASP A 176 5.78 20.21 6.55
CA ASP A 176 5.36 20.84 5.30
C ASP A 176 6.26 20.51 4.12
N ARG A 177 7.55 20.22 4.36
CA ARG A 177 8.50 19.90 3.29
C ARG A 177 8.18 18.54 2.70
N SER A 178 8.01 17.51 3.54
CA SER A 178 7.58 16.18 3.13
C SER A 178 6.23 16.22 2.41
N ARG A 179 5.27 17.01 2.94
CA ARG A 179 3.96 17.17 2.32
C ARG A 179 4.07 17.72 0.90
N LYS A 180 4.84 18.78 0.69
CA LYS A 180 5.03 19.39 -0.64
C LYS A 180 5.72 18.42 -1.60
N MET A 181 6.79 17.76 -1.15
CA MET A 181 7.52 16.79 -1.97
C MET A 181 6.64 15.61 -2.40
N LEU A 182 5.92 15.00 -1.46
CA LEU A 182 5.03 13.87 -1.78
C LEU A 182 3.83 14.30 -2.64
N THR A 183 3.29 15.50 -2.43
CA THR A 183 2.23 16.02 -3.30
C THR A 183 2.74 16.17 -4.73
N ALA A 184 3.92 16.76 -4.92
CA ALA A 184 4.55 16.91 -6.24
C ALA A 184 4.85 15.55 -6.90
N LEU A 185 5.26 14.54 -6.12
CA LEU A 185 5.52 13.18 -6.63
C LEU A 185 4.25 12.55 -7.25
N TYR A 186 3.08 12.78 -6.64
CA TYR A 186 1.81 12.21 -7.10
C TYR A 186 1.00 13.13 -8.03
N GLU A 187 1.37 14.41 -8.17
CA GLU A 187 0.65 15.36 -9.03
C GLU A 187 0.40 14.87 -10.46
N PRO A 188 1.38 14.19 -11.13
CA PRO A 188 1.16 13.69 -12.49
C PRO A 188 0.03 12.67 -12.64
N MET A 189 -0.41 12.04 -11.57
CA MET A 189 -1.55 11.11 -11.61
C MET A 189 -2.89 11.80 -11.82
N ASN A 190 -2.99 13.11 -11.55
CA ASN A 190 -4.24 13.89 -11.61
C ASN A 190 -5.37 13.28 -10.75
N ILE A 191 -5.02 12.74 -9.59
CA ILE A 191 -5.92 12.09 -8.63
C ILE A 191 -6.01 12.99 -7.38
N PRO A 192 -7.17 13.09 -6.71
CA PRO A 192 -7.31 13.86 -5.48
C PRO A 192 -6.33 13.42 -4.40
N ILE A 193 -5.45 14.31 -3.94
CA ILE A 193 -4.48 14.08 -2.87
C ILE A 193 -5.05 14.63 -1.55
N LYS A 194 -5.06 13.80 -0.52
CA LYS A 194 -5.52 14.14 0.83
C LYS A 194 -4.34 14.06 1.80
N CYS A 195 -3.86 15.23 2.22
CA CYS A 195 -2.83 15.33 3.25
C CYS A 195 -3.48 15.36 4.63
N VAL A 196 -3.04 14.48 5.50
CA VAL A 196 -3.54 14.30 6.87
C VAL A 196 -2.37 14.14 7.84
N THR A 197 -2.64 14.02 9.14
CA THR A 197 -1.60 13.61 10.10
C THR A 197 -1.17 12.16 9.87
N GLN A 198 0.02 11.79 10.29
CA GLN A 198 0.55 10.43 10.18
C GLN A 198 -0.43 9.39 10.77
N SER A 199 -0.90 9.62 12.01
CA SER A 199 -1.85 8.73 12.69
C SER A 199 -3.18 8.61 11.95
N THR A 200 -3.68 9.71 11.38
CA THR A 200 -4.92 9.69 10.57
C THR A 200 -4.72 8.89 9.29
N GLY A 201 -3.57 9.02 8.62
CA GLY A 201 -3.24 8.26 7.41
C GLY A 201 -3.29 6.75 7.67
N GLU A 202 -2.64 6.29 8.71
CA GLU A 202 -2.64 4.88 9.12
C GLU A 202 -4.04 4.40 9.52
N PHE A 203 -4.76 5.22 10.30
CA PHE A 203 -6.12 4.87 10.76
C PHE A 203 -7.10 4.70 9.60
N ILE A 204 -7.03 5.55 8.56
CA ILE A 204 -7.88 5.44 7.36
C ILE A 204 -7.74 4.07 6.71
N LYS A 205 -6.54 3.49 6.65
CA LYS A 205 -6.33 2.14 6.12
C LYS A 205 -7.08 1.08 6.94
N TYR A 206 -6.94 1.11 8.26
CA TYR A 206 -7.68 0.20 9.15
C TYR A 206 -9.19 0.41 9.03
N LEU A 207 -9.64 1.67 9.04
CA LEU A 207 -11.05 2.00 8.89
C LEU A 207 -11.64 1.44 7.59
N SER A 208 -10.92 1.60 6.47
CA SER A 208 -11.34 1.07 5.17
C SER A 208 -11.44 -0.46 5.19
N ASN A 209 -10.41 -1.14 5.72
CA ASN A 209 -10.37 -2.60 5.73
C ASN A 209 -11.41 -3.20 6.68
N THR A 210 -11.60 -2.63 7.87
CA THR A 210 -12.58 -3.13 8.85
C THR A 210 -14.00 -2.87 8.40
N LEU A 211 -14.29 -1.71 7.79
CA LEU A 211 -15.61 -1.45 7.22
C LEU A 211 -15.92 -2.45 6.09
N LEU A 212 -14.97 -2.68 5.19
CA LEU A 212 -15.12 -3.67 4.12
C LEU A 212 -15.39 -5.07 4.68
N ALA A 213 -14.60 -5.52 5.66
CA ALA A 213 -14.80 -6.81 6.33
C ALA A 213 -16.19 -6.92 7.00
N THR A 214 -16.65 -5.84 7.64
CA THR A 214 -17.96 -5.78 8.27
C THR A 214 -19.08 -5.91 7.23
N MET A 215 -18.97 -5.20 6.10
CA MET A 215 -19.95 -5.27 5.01
C MET A 215 -20.00 -6.67 4.38
N ILE A 216 -18.84 -7.32 4.21
CA ILE A 216 -18.77 -8.70 3.72
C ILE A 216 -19.47 -9.66 4.70
N SER A 217 -19.15 -9.56 5.99
CA SER A 217 -19.76 -10.39 7.03
C SER A 217 -21.28 -10.21 7.09
N TYR A 218 -21.73 -8.95 7.07
CA TYR A 218 -23.16 -8.62 7.03
C TYR A 218 -23.85 -9.23 5.80
N SER A 219 -23.26 -9.07 4.61
CA SER A 219 -23.84 -9.61 3.37
C SER A 219 -23.92 -11.14 3.40
N ASN A 220 -22.89 -11.81 3.92
CA ASN A 220 -22.88 -13.28 4.07
C ASN A 220 -23.95 -13.76 5.07
N GLU A 221 -24.14 -13.05 6.19
CA GLU A 221 -25.17 -13.38 7.18
C GLU A 221 -26.57 -13.22 6.58
N MET A 222 -26.82 -12.13 5.87
CA MET A 222 -28.11 -11.89 5.20
C MET A 222 -28.40 -12.90 4.10
N ALA A 223 -27.38 -13.40 3.39
CA ALA A 223 -27.53 -14.47 2.43
C ALA A 223 -28.00 -15.79 3.12
N GLN A 224 -27.42 -16.14 4.27
CA GLN A 224 -27.85 -17.32 5.05
C GLN A 224 -29.28 -17.17 5.57
N VAL A 225 -29.67 -15.97 5.98
CA VAL A 225 -31.06 -15.68 6.39
C VAL A 225 -32.00 -15.85 5.20
N ALA A 226 -31.64 -15.33 4.02
CA ALA A 226 -32.45 -15.46 2.81
C ALA A 226 -32.61 -16.93 2.38
N ASP A 227 -31.56 -17.73 2.45
CA ASP A 227 -31.58 -19.17 2.17
C ASP A 227 -32.50 -19.91 3.14
N THR A 228 -32.49 -19.53 4.43
CA THR A 228 -33.35 -20.15 5.46
C THR A 228 -34.81 -19.83 5.24
N ILE A 229 -35.16 -18.61 4.80
CA ILE A 229 -36.54 -18.19 4.52
C ILE A 229 -37.02 -18.85 3.21
N GLY A 230 -36.17 -18.93 2.21
CA GLY A 230 -36.43 -19.45 0.88
C GLY A 230 -37.15 -18.43 -0.04
N GLY A 231 -36.95 -18.60 -1.35
CA GLY A 231 -37.62 -17.77 -2.37
C GLY A 231 -37.13 -16.33 -2.47
N ILE A 232 -35.99 -15.98 -1.86
CA ILE A 232 -35.40 -14.64 -1.88
C ILE A 232 -34.21 -14.63 -2.82
N ASP A 233 -34.23 -13.74 -3.84
CA ASP A 233 -33.04 -13.38 -4.61
C ASP A 233 -32.23 -12.34 -3.82
N VAL A 234 -31.17 -12.79 -3.16
CA VAL A 234 -30.37 -11.94 -2.31
C VAL A 234 -29.54 -10.91 -3.12
N ALA A 235 -29.16 -11.25 -4.35
CA ALA A 235 -28.43 -10.35 -5.22
C ALA A 235 -29.32 -9.17 -5.65
N ASP A 236 -30.55 -9.44 -6.04
CA ASP A 236 -31.54 -8.41 -6.36
C ASP A 236 -31.90 -7.55 -5.13
N ALA A 237 -32.04 -8.18 -3.96
CA ALA A 237 -32.31 -7.44 -2.71
C ALA A 237 -31.20 -6.42 -2.41
N PHE A 238 -29.93 -6.82 -2.49
CA PHE A 238 -28.80 -5.90 -2.31
C PHE A 238 -28.71 -4.84 -3.40
N ARG A 239 -28.99 -5.18 -4.68
CA ARG A 239 -29.00 -4.21 -5.77
C ARG A 239 -30.05 -3.12 -5.54
N ILE A 240 -31.24 -3.49 -5.07
CA ILE A 240 -32.33 -2.55 -4.77
C ILE A 240 -32.01 -1.72 -3.54
N LEU A 241 -31.43 -2.31 -2.48
CA LEU A 241 -30.98 -1.60 -1.28
C LEU A 241 -30.05 -0.43 -1.66
N HIS A 242 -29.14 -0.64 -2.63
CA HIS A 242 -28.17 0.39 -3.05
C HIS A 242 -28.75 1.49 -3.92
N MET A 243 -29.98 1.37 -4.37
CA MET A 243 -30.71 2.46 -5.01
C MET A 243 -31.15 3.54 -4.01
N ASP A 244 -31.16 3.23 -2.70
CA ASP A 244 -31.48 4.22 -1.67
C ASP A 244 -30.35 5.26 -1.56
N LYS A 245 -30.72 6.54 -1.63
CA LYS A 245 -29.79 7.69 -1.58
C LYS A 245 -28.93 7.74 -0.31
N ARG A 246 -29.35 7.12 0.79
CA ARG A 246 -28.55 6.99 2.02
C ARG A 246 -27.28 6.15 1.79
N TRP A 247 -27.32 5.25 0.82
CA TRP A 247 -26.19 4.43 0.38
C TRP A 247 -25.56 4.99 -0.92
N GLY A 248 -26.02 6.17 -1.37
CA GLY A 248 -25.56 6.86 -2.55
C GLY A 248 -24.10 7.27 -2.43
N GLY A 249 -23.33 6.96 -3.46
CA GLY A 249 -21.86 7.08 -3.53
C GLY A 249 -21.15 5.73 -3.60
N CYS A 250 -21.83 4.64 -3.26
CA CYS A 250 -21.36 3.31 -3.61
C CYS A 250 -21.68 3.05 -5.08
N ASN A 251 -20.66 3.11 -5.94
CA ASN A 251 -20.80 2.64 -7.30
C ASN A 251 -21.18 1.16 -7.26
N MET A 252 -22.25 0.74 -7.92
CA MET A 252 -22.73 -0.64 -7.89
C MET A 252 -21.70 -1.68 -8.33
N THR A 253 -20.65 -1.25 -9.06
CA THR A 253 -19.53 -2.09 -9.47
C THR A 253 -18.49 -2.34 -8.37
N SER A 254 -18.48 -1.52 -7.31
CA SER A 254 -17.56 -1.66 -6.17
C SER A 254 -18.20 -2.36 -4.97
N TYR A 255 -19.42 -2.89 -5.13
CA TYR A 255 -20.16 -3.47 -4.05
C TYR A 255 -19.71 -4.88 -3.68
N VAL A 256 -19.60 -5.13 -2.40
CA VAL A 256 -19.26 -6.43 -1.86
C VAL A 256 -20.48 -7.33 -1.86
N TYR A 257 -20.55 -8.26 -2.81
CA TYR A 257 -21.53 -9.33 -2.81
C TYR A 257 -21.03 -10.51 -1.97
N PRO A 258 -21.93 -11.29 -1.34
CA PRO A 258 -21.55 -12.47 -0.56
C PRO A 258 -20.64 -13.46 -1.32
N VAL A 259 -20.79 -13.52 -2.64
CA VAL A 259 -20.09 -14.48 -3.53
C VAL A 259 -18.71 -14.01 -3.98
N SER A 260 -18.41 -12.70 -3.96
CA SER A 260 -17.17 -12.18 -4.59
C SER A 260 -15.90 -12.39 -3.75
N TYR A 261 -16.05 -12.68 -2.46
CA TYR A 261 -14.92 -12.85 -1.53
C TYR A 261 -14.76 -14.27 -0.97
N THR A 262 -15.68 -15.18 -1.27
CA THR A 262 -15.65 -16.56 -0.75
C THR A 262 -14.41 -17.35 -1.21
N HIS A 263 -13.78 -16.97 -2.32
CA HIS A 263 -12.59 -17.67 -2.82
C HIS A 263 -11.25 -17.11 -2.35
N LEU A 264 -11.20 -15.87 -1.86
CA LEU A 264 -9.93 -15.23 -1.51
C LEU A 264 -9.75 -15.01 0.01
N ARG A 265 -10.83 -14.88 0.81
CA ARG A 265 -10.74 -14.63 2.25
C ARG A 265 -11.85 -15.24 3.11
N ALA A 266 -12.69 -16.13 2.59
CA ALA A 266 -13.82 -16.73 3.35
C ALA A 266 -13.38 -17.54 4.58
N HIS A 267 -12.10 -17.88 4.68
CA HIS A 267 -11.55 -18.58 5.84
C HIS A 267 -10.95 -17.65 6.91
N GLU A 268 -10.83 -16.35 6.65
CA GLU A 268 -10.21 -15.39 7.58
C GLU A 268 -11.22 -14.57 8.39
N THR A 269 -12.51 -14.58 8.04
CA THR A 269 -13.44 -13.54 8.51
C THR A 269 -14.12 -13.76 9.84
N LEU A 270 -14.04 -14.89 10.51
CA LEU A 270 -14.69 -15.04 11.85
C LEU A 270 -14.01 -16.08 12.76
N ARG A 271 -12.99 -16.78 12.32
CA ARG A 271 -12.22 -17.72 13.18
C ARG A 271 -10.83 -17.23 13.54
N HIS A 272 -10.39 -16.10 12.98
CA HIS A 272 -9.03 -15.57 13.11
C HIS A 272 -9.00 -14.07 13.47
N LEU A 273 -10.15 -13.48 13.79
CA LEU A 273 -10.28 -12.26 14.58
C LEU A 273 -10.69 -12.68 16.00
#